data_68a74982fda06dadba1152921c5d9546
#
_entry.id   68a74982fda06dadba1152921c5d9546
#
_cell.length_a   1.000
_cell.length_b   1.000
_cell.length_c   1.000
_cell.angle_alpha   90.00
_cell.angle_beta   90.00
_cell.angle_gamma   90.00
#
_symmetry.space_group_name_H-M   'P 1'
#
loop_
_entity.id
_entity.type
_entity.pdbx_description
1 polymer ?
#
loop_
_entity_poly.entity_id
_entity_poly.type
_entity_poly.pdbx_seq_one_letter_code
_entity_poly.pdbx_strand_id
1 'polypeptide(L)'
;MIYKDISFEAVPFSYELFFDDRITLVGGDNGTGKTVLYEILENLKLTDEYNAIKLFNYKSDNMKENLIQCRDCFVVIDNADILIDDDIRRFINFEFSNQYMLFLRNCDGLNVSDKSFKILHLEDKKITLQDEL
;
A
#
# COMPACT_ATOMS: atom_id res chain seq x y z
N MET A 1 -11.53 -8.60 0.61
CA MET A 1 -10.34 -7.84 0.19
C MET A 1 -10.16 -7.95 -1.31
N ILE A 2 -9.58 -6.94 -1.91
CA ILE A 2 -9.31 -6.92 -3.36
C ILE A 2 -8.26 -7.97 -3.70
N TYR A 3 -7.14 -7.96 -2.98
CA TYR A 3 -6.09 -8.96 -3.11
C TYR A 3 -5.72 -9.49 -1.72
N LYS A 4 -5.75 -10.80 -1.55
CA LYS A 4 -5.20 -11.45 -0.35
C LYS A 4 -3.68 -11.48 -0.43
N ASP A 5 -3.16 -11.59 -1.64
CA ASP A 5 -1.74 -11.53 -1.89
C ASP A 5 -1.47 -10.87 -3.23
N ILE A 6 -0.29 -10.27 -3.33
CA ILE A 6 0.26 -9.78 -4.59
C ILE A 6 1.60 -10.47 -4.75
N SER A 7 1.72 -11.32 -5.76
CA SER A 7 2.93 -12.11 -5.99
C SER A 7 3.39 -11.90 -7.42
N PHE A 8 4.68 -11.58 -7.59
CA PHE A 8 5.26 -11.34 -8.90
C PHE A 8 6.77 -11.42 -8.83
N GLU A 9 7.40 -11.49 -10.00
CA GLU A 9 8.84 -11.50 -10.13
C GLU A 9 9.35 -10.17 -10.66
N ALA A 10 10.40 -9.64 -10.02
CA ALA A 10 11.15 -8.47 -10.48
C ALA A 10 12.62 -8.83 -10.33
N VAL A 11 13.16 -9.52 -11.34
CA VAL A 11 14.51 -10.10 -11.32
C VAL A 11 15.55 -9.09 -10.85
N PRO A 12 16.42 -9.46 -9.87
CA PRO A 12 16.66 -10.80 -9.32
C PRO A 12 15.76 -11.19 -8.15
N PHE A 13 14.72 -10.40 -7.83
CA PHE A 13 13.89 -10.61 -6.66
C PHE A 13 12.54 -11.22 -7.04
N SER A 14 11.94 -11.95 -6.09
CA SER A 14 10.54 -12.33 -6.16
C SER A 14 9.80 -11.67 -4.98
N TYR A 15 8.58 -11.23 -5.24
CA TYR A 15 7.74 -10.58 -4.23
C TYR A 15 6.56 -11.47 -3.89
N GLU A 16 6.34 -11.68 -2.60
CA GLU A 16 5.17 -12.38 -2.08
C GLU A 16 4.61 -11.54 -0.93
N LEU A 17 3.63 -10.70 -1.25
CA LEU A 17 3.03 -9.79 -0.29
C LEU A 17 1.67 -10.34 0.14
N PHE A 18 1.56 -10.76 1.40
CA PHE A 18 0.32 -11.29 1.97
C PHE A 18 -0.29 -10.24 2.88
N PHE A 19 -1.59 -10.06 2.78
CA PHE A 19 -2.33 -9.04 3.52
C PHE A 19 -3.29 -9.69 4.50
N ASP A 20 -3.20 -9.30 5.77
CA ASP A 20 -4.04 -9.82 6.85
C ASP A 20 -5.27 -8.95 7.09
N ASP A 21 -5.23 -7.70 6.62
CA ASP A 21 -6.23 -6.71 6.95
C ASP A 21 -6.54 -5.82 5.75
N ARG A 22 -7.68 -5.13 5.80
CA ARG A 22 -8.10 -4.18 4.75
C ARG A 22 -7.13 -3.01 4.61
N ILE A 23 -6.56 -2.57 5.72
CA ILE A 23 -5.56 -1.50 5.75
C ILE A 23 -4.24 -2.09 6.19
N THR A 24 -3.21 -1.96 5.36
CA THR A 24 -1.85 -2.39 5.66
C THR A 24 -0.95 -1.17 5.71
N LEU A 25 -0.22 -1.03 6.81
CA LEU A 25 0.70 0.07 7.02
C LEU A 25 2.12 -0.48 6.87
N VAL A 26 2.85 0.02 5.88
CA VAL A 26 4.22 -0.44 5.63
C VAL A 26 5.17 0.61 6.17
N GLY A 27 5.79 0.29 7.29
CA GLY A 27 6.75 1.14 7.98
C GLY A 27 8.17 0.87 7.55
N GLY A 28 9.11 1.31 8.39
CA GLY A 28 10.53 1.14 8.14
C GLY A 28 11.19 2.42 7.67
N ASP A 29 12.51 2.44 7.78
CA ASP A 29 13.32 3.60 7.41
C ASP A 29 13.43 3.75 5.90
N ASN A 30 13.94 4.90 5.46
CA ASN A 30 14.31 5.11 4.06
C ASN A 30 15.35 4.04 3.66
N GLY A 31 15.22 3.52 2.45
CA GLY A 31 16.13 2.48 1.98
C GLY A 31 15.64 1.06 2.24
N THR A 32 14.44 0.87 2.79
CA THR A 32 13.86 -0.45 2.99
C THR A 32 13.20 -1.03 1.74
N GLY A 33 13.27 -0.31 0.60
CA GLY A 33 12.70 -0.79 -0.65
C GLY A 33 11.28 -0.33 -0.95
N LYS A 34 10.71 0.56 -0.12
CA LYS A 34 9.33 1.06 -0.34
C LYS A 34 9.17 1.80 -1.64
N THR A 35 10.12 2.68 -1.98
CA THR A 35 10.09 3.43 -3.23
C THR A 35 10.21 2.51 -4.44
N VAL A 36 11.08 1.52 -4.36
CA VAL A 36 11.25 0.54 -5.43
C VAL A 36 9.97 -0.26 -5.64
N LEU A 37 9.33 -0.69 -4.54
CA LEU A 37 8.06 -1.40 -4.63
C LEU A 37 6.99 -0.54 -5.27
N TYR A 38 6.90 0.74 -4.89
CA TYR A 38 5.92 1.67 -5.47
C TYR A 38 6.11 1.76 -7.00
N GLU A 39 7.36 1.92 -7.45
CA GLU A 39 7.66 2.00 -8.88
C GLU A 39 7.31 0.72 -9.63
N ILE A 40 7.55 -0.44 -9.01
CA ILE A 40 7.19 -1.73 -9.61
C ILE A 40 5.67 -1.85 -9.72
N LEU A 41 4.94 -1.44 -8.70
CA LEU A 41 3.48 -1.48 -8.71
C LEU A 41 2.89 -0.58 -9.80
N GLU A 42 3.56 0.52 -10.17
CA GLU A 42 3.13 1.37 -11.28
C GLU A 42 3.12 0.62 -12.61
N ASN A 43 3.99 -0.35 -12.78
CA ASN A 43 3.99 -1.21 -13.96
C ASN A 43 3.00 -2.37 -13.81
N LEU A 44 2.92 -2.93 -12.62
CA LEU A 44 2.05 -4.08 -12.34
C LEU A 44 0.57 -3.77 -12.54
N LYS A 45 0.15 -2.54 -12.22
CA LYS A 45 -1.24 -2.11 -12.40
C LYS A 45 -1.71 -2.11 -13.85
N LEU A 46 -0.78 -2.13 -14.79
CA LEU A 46 -1.09 -2.17 -16.22
C LEU A 46 -1.48 -3.59 -16.69
N THR A 47 -1.29 -4.59 -15.85
CA THR A 47 -1.69 -5.96 -16.17
C THR A 47 -3.16 -6.19 -15.82
N ASP A 48 -3.80 -7.14 -16.48
CA ASP A 48 -5.20 -7.46 -16.22
C ASP A 48 -5.41 -7.98 -14.79
N GLU A 49 -4.46 -8.76 -14.29
CA GLU A 49 -4.56 -9.36 -12.95
C GLU A 49 -4.56 -8.31 -11.85
N TYR A 50 -3.80 -7.23 -12.02
CA TYR A 50 -3.60 -6.23 -10.98
C TYR A 50 -4.12 -4.84 -11.34
N ASN A 51 -5.10 -4.76 -12.24
CA ASN A 51 -5.63 -3.48 -12.71
C ASN A 51 -6.47 -2.73 -11.68
N ALA A 52 -6.78 -3.35 -10.53
CA ALA A 52 -7.46 -2.67 -9.45
C ALA A 52 -6.52 -1.80 -8.60
N ILE A 53 -5.22 -1.89 -8.82
CA ILE A 53 -4.23 -1.08 -8.10
C ILE A 53 -4.32 0.37 -8.56
N LYS A 54 -4.45 1.29 -7.59
CA LYS A 54 -4.39 2.73 -7.81
C LYS A 54 -3.32 3.31 -6.91
N LEU A 55 -2.42 4.11 -7.48
CA LEU A 55 -1.24 4.61 -6.75
C LEU A 55 -1.29 6.14 -6.66
N PHE A 56 -0.94 6.64 -5.49
CA PHE A 56 -0.93 8.06 -5.18
C PHE A 56 0.35 8.44 -4.46
N ASN A 57 0.96 9.54 -4.89
CA ASN A 57 2.12 10.14 -4.22
C ASN A 57 2.03 11.65 -4.34
N TYR A 58 3.06 12.35 -3.85
CA TYR A 58 3.06 13.83 -3.86
C TYR A 58 3.06 14.43 -5.28
N LYS A 59 3.38 13.62 -6.30
CA LYS A 59 3.36 14.07 -7.71
C LYS A 59 2.01 13.83 -8.38
N SER A 60 1.09 13.14 -7.71
CA SER A 60 -0.21 12.81 -8.31
C SER A 60 -1.06 14.07 -8.46
N ASP A 61 -1.54 14.32 -9.68
CA ASP A 61 -2.44 15.44 -9.97
C ASP A 61 -3.81 15.17 -9.35
N ASN A 62 -4.39 16.20 -8.71
CA ASN A 62 -5.72 16.10 -8.09
C ASN A 62 -5.85 14.85 -7.21
N MET A 63 -4.82 14.62 -6.38
CA MET A 63 -4.67 13.39 -5.59
C MET A 63 -5.91 13.13 -4.73
N LYS A 64 -6.35 14.12 -3.97
CA LYS A 64 -7.48 13.97 -3.06
C LYS A 64 -8.78 13.68 -3.81
N GLU A 65 -9.07 14.43 -4.86
CA GLU A 65 -10.28 14.27 -5.66
C GLU A 65 -10.35 12.88 -6.30
N ASN A 66 -9.23 12.40 -6.81
CA ASN A 66 -9.17 11.08 -7.44
C ASN A 66 -9.22 9.96 -6.43
N LEU A 67 -8.59 10.15 -5.28
CA LEU A 67 -8.54 9.13 -4.24
C LEU A 67 -9.93 8.88 -3.64
N ILE A 68 -10.67 9.91 -3.32
CA ILE A 68 -12.00 9.78 -2.71
C ILE A 68 -13.05 9.24 -3.68
N GLN A 69 -12.72 9.11 -4.96
CA GLN A 69 -13.60 8.48 -5.94
C GLN A 69 -13.32 6.98 -6.12
N CYS A 70 -12.26 6.46 -5.50
CA CYS A 70 -11.92 5.04 -5.62
C CYS A 70 -12.98 4.15 -4.97
N ARG A 71 -13.39 3.11 -5.71
CA ARG A 71 -14.30 2.08 -5.23
C ARG A 71 -13.80 0.74 -5.77
N ASP A 72 -13.80 -0.28 -4.92
CA ASP A 72 -13.34 -1.62 -5.29
C ASP A 72 -11.90 -1.61 -5.81
N CYS A 73 -11.05 -0.77 -5.20
CA CYS A 73 -9.67 -0.59 -5.60
C CYS A 73 -8.71 -1.04 -4.51
N PHE A 74 -7.50 -1.42 -4.94
CA PHE A 74 -6.34 -1.57 -4.05
C PHE A 74 -5.55 -0.26 -4.11
N VAL A 75 -5.70 0.56 -3.08
CA VAL A 75 -5.16 1.92 -3.06
C VAL A 75 -3.81 1.93 -2.36
N VAL A 76 -2.79 2.43 -3.05
CA VAL A 76 -1.43 2.56 -2.51
C VAL A 76 -1.11 4.05 -2.37
N ILE A 77 -0.72 4.47 -1.19
CA ILE A 77 -0.33 5.87 -0.95
C ILE A 77 1.09 5.91 -0.40
N ASP A 78 1.98 6.55 -1.14
CA ASP A 78 3.34 6.80 -0.68
C ASP A 78 3.37 8.09 0.13
N ASN A 79 4.26 8.19 1.12
CA ASN A 79 4.36 9.32 2.03
C ASN A 79 3.00 9.66 2.66
N ALA A 80 2.27 8.63 3.08
CA ALA A 80 0.91 8.78 3.54
C ALA A 80 0.78 9.66 4.79
N ASP A 81 1.78 9.67 5.65
CA ASP A 81 1.81 10.53 6.84
C ASP A 81 1.80 12.03 6.50
N ILE A 82 2.28 12.41 5.31
CA ILE A 82 2.26 13.78 4.83
C ILE A 82 0.98 14.06 4.02
N LEU A 83 0.55 13.10 3.20
CA LEU A 83 -0.52 13.29 2.23
C LEU A 83 -1.92 13.10 2.79
N ILE A 84 -2.07 12.31 3.87
CA ILE A 84 -3.38 12.02 4.42
C ILE A 84 -3.83 13.18 5.33
N ASP A 85 -4.91 13.84 4.92
CA ASP A 85 -5.60 14.83 5.75
C ASP A 85 -6.81 14.18 6.45
N ASP A 86 -7.58 14.98 7.19
CA ASP A 86 -8.72 14.46 7.94
C ASP A 86 -9.80 13.84 7.04
N ASP A 87 -10.05 14.44 5.87
CA ASP A 87 -11.05 13.93 4.94
C ASP A 87 -10.61 12.60 4.32
N ILE A 88 -9.36 12.49 3.95
CA ILE A 88 -8.80 11.24 3.40
C ILE A 88 -8.79 10.15 4.47
N ARG A 89 -8.43 10.51 5.71
CA ARG A 89 -8.44 9.56 6.83
C ARG A 89 -9.84 9.00 7.06
N ARG A 90 -10.85 9.87 7.03
CA ARG A 90 -12.25 9.46 7.17
C ARG A 90 -12.67 8.56 6.02
N PHE A 91 -12.29 8.92 4.80
CA PHE A 91 -12.58 8.10 3.62
C PHE A 91 -11.99 6.70 3.76
N ILE A 92 -10.72 6.60 4.14
CA ILE A 92 -10.05 5.31 4.32
C ILE A 92 -10.77 4.47 5.38
N ASN A 93 -11.14 5.08 6.49
CA ASN A 93 -11.77 4.38 7.60
C ASN A 93 -13.16 3.84 7.25
N PHE A 94 -13.91 4.53 6.39
CA PHE A 94 -15.32 4.22 6.16
C PHE A 94 -15.64 3.70 4.77
N GLU A 95 -14.73 3.79 3.79
CA GLU A 95 -14.97 3.20 2.46
C GLU A 95 -14.47 1.76 2.46
N PHE A 96 -15.35 0.83 2.76
CA PHE A 96 -15.00 -0.58 2.94
C PHE A 96 -14.85 -1.35 1.63
N SER A 97 -15.20 -0.76 0.47
CA SER A 97 -15.02 -1.43 -0.81
C SER A 97 -13.56 -1.49 -1.24
N ASN A 98 -12.72 -0.62 -0.68
CA ASN A 98 -11.30 -0.54 -1.01
C ASN A 98 -10.45 -1.32 -0.02
N GLN A 99 -9.27 -1.69 -0.50
CA GLN A 99 -8.15 -2.17 0.33
C GLN A 99 -7.03 -1.15 0.20
N TYR A 100 -6.27 -0.95 1.27
CA TYR A 100 -5.25 0.11 1.30
C TYR A 100 -3.90 -0.46 1.71
N MET A 101 -2.85 0.00 1.02
CA MET A 101 -1.47 -0.19 1.46
C MET A 101 -0.83 1.19 1.55
N LEU A 102 -0.46 1.60 2.76
CA LEU A 102 0.02 2.95 3.05
C LEU A 102 1.47 2.90 3.51
N PHE A 103 2.34 3.64 2.83
CA PHE A 103 3.73 3.78 3.25
C PHE A 103 3.82 4.99 4.17
N LEU A 104 4.00 4.75 5.47
CA LEU A 104 4.02 5.81 6.48
C LEU A 104 4.75 5.36 7.74
N ARG A 105 5.08 6.33 8.59
CA ARG A 105 5.68 6.08 9.90
C ARG A 105 4.69 6.23 11.03
N ASN A 106 3.63 7.00 10.82
CA ASN A 106 2.67 7.36 11.85
C ASN A 106 1.24 7.18 11.32
N CYS A 107 0.41 6.49 12.08
CA CYS A 107 -0.91 6.07 11.64
C CYS A 107 -2.06 6.65 12.46
N ASP A 108 -1.88 7.81 13.07
CA ASP A 108 -2.89 8.41 13.92
C ASP A 108 -4.25 8.53 13.23
N GLY A 109 -5.29 8.06 13.91
CA GLY A 109 -6.67 8.19 13.44
C GLY A 109 -7.13 7.18 12.41
N LEU A 110 -6.32 6.18 12.08
CA LEU A 110 -6.72 5.10 11.17
C LEU A 110 -7.26 3.89 11.94
N ASN A 111 -8.28 3.25 11.40
CA ASN A 111 -8.89 2.05 11.98
C ASN A 111 -8.04 0.82 11.66
N VAL A 112 -7.01 0.60 12.44
CA VAL A 112 -6.03 -0.46 12.22
C VAL A 112 -5.89 -1.35 13.46
N SER A 113 -5.35 -2.55 13.26
CA SER A 113 -5.03 -3.50 14.32
C SER A 113 -3.52 -3.76 14.34
N ASP A 114 -3.04 -4.55 15.30
CA ASP A 114 -1.64 -4.94 15.35
C ASP A 114 -1.20 -5.65 14.07
N LYS A 115 -2.09 -6.38 13.43
CA LYS A 115 -1.80 -7.10 12.19
C LYS A 115 -1.71 -6.21 10.96
N SER A 116 -2.11 -4.95 11.08
CA SER A 116 -2.00 -3.98 9.98
C SER A 116 -0.58 -3.49 9.77
N PHE A 117 0.26 -3.56 10.80
CA PHE A 117 1.62 -3.00 10.77
C PHE A 117 2.61 -4.01 10.20
N LYS A 118 3.20 -3.67 9.07
CA LYS A 118 4.14 -4.53 8.35
C LYS A 118 5.42 -3.78 8.01
N ILE A 119 6.48 -4.57 7.76
CA ILE A 119 7.71 -4.07 7.15
C ILE A 119 8.07 -4.96 5.98
N LEU A 120 8.80 -4.41 5.02
CA LEU A 120 9.36 -5.20 3.92
C LEU A 120 10.57 -5.97 4.43
N HIS A 121 10.61 -7.26 4.15
CA HIS A 121 11.69 -8.15 4.58
C HIS A 121 12.28 -8.86 3.37
N LEU A 122 13.59 -8.78 3.23
CA LEU A 122 14.34 -9.45 2.16
C LEU A 122 15.12 -10.61 2.74
N GLU A 123 14.88 -11.81 2.20
CA GLU A 123 15.63 -13.02 2.54
C GLU A 123 15.71 -13.91 1.30
N ASP A 124 16.94 -14.31 0.92
CA ASP A 124 17.20 -15.19 -0.23
C ASP A 124 16.53 -14.70 -1.51
N LYS A 125 16.64 -13.39 -1.78
CA LYS A 125 16.06 -12.72 -2.95
C LYS A 125 14.52 -12.73 -2.97
N LYS A 126 13.89 -13.09 -1.87
CA LYS A 126 12.45 -13.02 -1.71
C LYS A 126 12.08 -11.86 -0.80
N ILE A 127 11.15 -11.04 -1.25
CA ILE A 127 10.67 -9.89 -0.50
C ILE A 127 9.23 -10.18 -0.03
N THR A 128 9.03 -10.08 1.27
CA THR A 128 7.74 -10.35 1.91
C THR A 128 7.36 -9.19 2.83
N LEU A 129 6.08 -9.19 3.26
CA LEU A 129 5.63 -8.33 4.34
C LEU A 129 5.63 -9.14 5.63
N GLN A 130 6.32 -8.62 6.64
CA GLN A 130 6.38 -9.27 7.95
C GLN A 130 5.83 -8.33 9.02
N ASP A 131 5.32 -8.91 10.10
CA ASP A 131 4.83 -8.14 11.22
C ASP A 131 5.97 -7.29 11.79
N GLU A 132 5.64 -6.03 12.08
CA GLU A 132 6.62 -5.08 12.60
C GLU A 132 7.10 -5.44 14.01
N LEU A 133 6.27 -6.16 14.76
CA LEU A 133 6.56 -6.52 16.15
C LEU A 133 7.19 -7.89 16.29
#